data_b03c84f1060880ff10d2a0013c0461fd
#
_entry.id   b03c84f1060880ff10d2a0013c0461fd
#
_cell.length_a   1.000
_cell.length_b   1.000
_cell.length_c   1.000
_cell.angle_alpha   90.00
_cell.angle_beta   90.00
_cell.angle_gamma   90.00
#
_symmetry.space_group_name_H-M   'P 1'
#
loop_
_entity.id
_entity.type
_entity.pdbx_description
1 polymer ?
#
loop_
_entity_poly.entity_id
_entity_poly.type
_entity_poly.pdbx_seq_one_letter_code
_entity_poly.pdbx_strand_id
1 'polypeptide(L)'
;MYTIKQDAKTPLHIQLYEALKNDIVENLQVGEKLPSIRKLSSTYNLSKNTVESAFKQLYVEGFVESYPKSGYFVSDMNLKDFHANKTSKYIQKTTVKIYKYDFFPARLPKDSFPLKLWKRIYSKSINENLDFGAYPDGNGEYVLREQIAKYLNNSRGEKGKKDKRRRKRGGGEERRGMAKILKKKNNYIDIEDPGYHIVSQVFSNYGYNLNKIAVNVNGLKIDELQRTKSRIVYITPSHQYPKGSSMPIANRLKLLEWAKEMDALILEDDYDGELTYYNRPIPSLQGLDKADKVVY
;
A
#
# COMPACT_ATOMS: atom_id res chain seq x y z
N MET A 1 38.32 -26.98 17.22
CA MET A 1 37.31 -27.85 17.87
C MET A 1 36.12 -26.97 18.20
N TYR A 2 34.89 -27.29 17.72
CA TYR A 2 33.71 -26.45 17.91
C TYR A 2 33.12 -26.61 19.31
N THR A 3 32.63 -25.53 19.91
CA THR A 3 31.96 -25.58 21.21
C THR A 3 30.43 -25.71 20.98
N ILE A 4 29.91 -26.94 21.21
CA ILE A 4 28.49 -27.27 21.09
C ILE A 4 27.94 -27.54 22.49
N LYS A 5 26.93 -26.76 22.92
CA LYS A 5 26.32 -26.89 24.25
C LYS A 5 24.95 -27.55 24.12
N GLN A 6 24.78 -28.74 24.72
CA GLN A 6 23.53 -29.50 24.64
C GLN A 6 22.37 -28.85 25.38
N ASP A 7 22.64 -28.10 26.45
CA ASP A 7 21.65 -27.45 27.31
C ASP A 7 21.34 -25.98 26.90
N ALA A 8 21.86 -25.53 25.76
CA ALA A 8 21.61 -24.18 25.30
C ALA A 8 20.21 -24.05 24.68
N LYS A 9 19.60 -22.85 24.79
CA LYS A 9 18.32 -22.55 24.15
C LYS A 9 18.39 -22.63 22.61
N THR A 10 19.58 -22.46 22.04
CA THR A 10 19.80 -22.52 20.58
C THR A 10 19.85 -23.96 20.12
N PRO A 11 19.08 -24.40 19.13
CA PRO A 11 19.07 -25.74 18.58
C PRO A 11 20.46 -26.19 18.12
N LEU A 12 20.80 -27.47 18.35
CA LEU A 12 22.15 -28.02 18.07
C LEU A 12 22.58 -27.89 16.61
N HIS A 13 21.68 -28.01 15.65
CA HIS A 13 22.00 -27.82 14.24
C HIS A 13 22.36 -26.36 13.91
N ILE A 14 21.78 -25.39 14.60
CA ILE A 14 22.13 -23.98 14.44
C ILE A 14 23.48 -23.69 15.02
N GLN A 15 23.78 -24.24 16.23
CA GLN A 15 25.11 -24.09 16.84
C GLN A 15 26.20 -24.65 15.93
N LEU A 16 25.98 -25.85 15.37
CA LEU A 16 26.94 -26.46 14.46
C LEU A 16 27.08 -25.67 13.15
N TYR A 17 25.95 -25.18 12.60
CA TYR A 17 25.96 -24.35 11.41
C TYR A 17 26.79 -23.07 11.62
N GLU A 18 26.55 -22.33 12.71
CA GLU A 18 27.31 -21.10 13.01
C GLU A 18 28.79 -21.38 13.22
N ALA A 19 29.12 -22.47 13.90
CA ALA A 19 30.51 -22.86 14.12
C ALA A 19 31.24 -23.22 12.83
N LEU A 20 30.60 -23.99 11.94
CA LEU A 20 31.14 -24.33 10.62
C LEU A 20 31.24 -23.10 9.71
N LYS A 21 30.23 -22.24 9.74
CA LYS A 21 30.21 -20.99 8.96
C LYS A 21 31.37 -20.07 9.32
N ASN A 22 31.58 -19.87 10.63
CA ASN A 22 32.71 -19.05 11.11
C ASN A 22 34.05 -19.68 10.71
N ASP A 23 34.21 -21.00 10.80
CA ASP A 23 35.41 -21.69 10.39
C ASP A 23 35.69 -21.56 8.89
N ILE A 24 34.66 -21.67 8.05
CA ILE A 24 34.75 -21.44 6.62
C ILE A 24 35.21 -20.01 6.29
N VAL A 25 34.65 -19.03 7.00
CA VAL A 25 34.95 -17.61 6.73
C VAL A 25 36.33 -17.19 7.24
N GLU A 26 36.77 -17.72 8.38
CA GLU A 26 37.99 -17.27 9.07
C GLU A 26 39.22 -18.13 8.76
N ASN A 27 39.05 -19.43 8.56
CA ASN A 27 40.17 -20.37 8.61
C ASN A 27 40.31 -21.23 7.37
N LEU A 28 39.23 -21.52 6.61
CA LEU A 28 39.31 -22.48 5.51
C LEU A 28 39.49 -21.78 4.15
N GLN A 29 40.13 -22.49 3.23
CA GLN A 29 40.35 -22.00 1.87
C GLN A 29 39.28 -22.53 0.90
N VAL A 30 39.02 -21.78 -0.18
CA VAL A 30 38.15 -22.21 -1.27
C VAL A 30 38.58 -23.57 -1.81
N GLY A 31 37.63 -24.48 -1.97
CA GLY A 31 37.88 -25.86 -2.41
C GLY A 31 38.36 -26.80 -1.29
N GLU A 32 38.55 -26.30 -0.07
CA GLU A 32 38.95 -27.17 1.09
C GLU A 32 37.76 -28.05 1.50
N LYS A 33 38.10 -29.30 1.85
CA LYS A 33 37.11 -30.31 2.21
C LYS A 33 36.72 -30.23 3.69
N LEU A 34 35.43 -30.11 3.94
CA LEU A 34 34.89 -30.13 5.29
C LEU A 34 34.87 -31.56 5.87
N PRO A 35 34.88 -31.69 7.23
CA PRO A 35 34.73 -32.97 7.90
C PRO A 35 33.41 -33.65 7.48
N SER A 36 33.46 -34.98 7.35
CA SER A 36 32.26 -35.74 6.95
C SER A 36 31.16 -35.69 8.03
N ILE A 37 29.90 -35.86 7.59
CA ILE A 37 28.74 -35.96 8.48
C ILE A 37 28.97 -37.00 9.59
N ARG A 38 29.53 -38.18 9.26
CA ARG A 38 29.85 -39.23 10.24
C ARG A 38 30.85 -38.77 11.27
N LYS A 39 31.91 -38.09 10.81
CA LYS A 39 32.96 -37.58 11.69
C LYS A 39 32.41 -36.53 12.68
N LEU A 40 31.63 -35.56 12.20
CA LEU A 40 31.02 -34.55 13.06
C LEU A 40 30.00 -35.16 14.02
N SER A 41 29.18 -36.10 13.56
CA SER A 41 28.20 -36.80 14.37
C SER A 41 28.89 -37.54 15.53
N SER A 42 29.96 -38.29 15.27
CA SER A 42 30.71 -39.02 16.31
C SER A 42 31.51 -38.09 17.22
N THR A 43 32.14 -37.04 16.68
CA THR A 43 32.99 -36.12 17.46
C THR A 43 32.20 -35.30 18.46
N TYR A 44 31.01 -34.85 18.09
CA TYR A 44 30.17 -33.95 18.90
C TYR A 44 28.94 -34.63 19.51
N ASN A 45 28.83 -35.97 19.39
CA ASN A 45 27.66 -36.74 19.82
C ASN A 45 26.33 -36.16 19.34
N LEU A 46 26.25 -35.84 18.04
CA LEU A 46 25.09 -35.30 17.41
C LEU A 46 24.40 -36.34 16.52
N SER A 47 23.08 -36.23 16.37
CA SER A 47 22.36 -37.08 15.41
C SER A 47 22.81 -36.76 13.98
N LYS A 48 22.78 -37.77 13.11
CA LYS A 48 23.07 -37.58 11.68
C LYS A 48 22.20 -36.46 11.05
N ASN A 49 20.90 -36.45 11.37
CA ASN A 49 19.96 -35.44 10.88
C ASN A 49 20.33 -34.02 11.34
N THR A 50 20.84 -33.87 12.57
CA THR A 50 21.29 -32.57 13.08
C THR A 50 22.43 -32.02 12.24
N VAL A 51 23.42 -32.88 11.93
CA VAL A 51 24.58 -32.51 11.14
C VAL A 51 24.17 -32.24 9.68
N GLU A 52 23.33 -33.09 9.11
CA GLU A 52 22.79 -32.87 7.73
C GLU A 52 22.02 -31.56 7.62
N SER A 53 21.26 -31.19 8.64
CA SER A 53 20.54 -29.91 8.65
C SER A 53 21.50 -28.71 8.63
N ALA A 54 22.58 -28.75 9.38
CA ALA A 54 23.60 -27.71 9.37
C ALA A 54 24.28 -27.60 7.99
N PHE A 55 24.67 -28.74 7.39
CA PHE A 55 25.27 -28.74 6.07
C PHE A 55 24.30 -28.28 4.98
N LYS A 56 22.99 -28.66 5.07
CA LYS A 56 21.96 -28.21 4.15
C LYS A 56 21.81 -26.70 4.17
N GLN A 57 21.89 -26.09 5.36
CA GLN A 57 21.84 -24.66 5.51
C GLN A 57 23.05 -23.99 4.85
N LEU A 58 24.27 -24.47 5.14
CA LEU A 58 25.49 -23.97 4.51
C LEU A 58 25.47 -24.10 2.98
N TYR A 59 24.90 -25.19 2.47
CA TYR A 59 24.75 -25.43 1.01
C TYR A 59 23.76 -24.46 0.38
N VAL A 60 22.60 -24.26 1.00
CA VAL A 60 21.58 -23.32 0.52
C VAL A 60 22.07 -21.87 0.55
N GLU A 61 22.86 -21.52 1.53
CA GLU A 61 23.49 -20.19 1.64
C GLU A 61 24.74 -20.03 0.75
N GLY A 62 25.19 -21.11 0.09
CA GLY A 62 26.31 -21.07 -0.85
C GLY A 62 27.70 -21.11 -0.20
N PHE A 63 27.81 -21.38 1.10
CA PHE A 63 29.10 -21.52 1.76
C PHE A 63 29.84 -22.80 1.38
N VAL A 64 29.10 -23.84 1.00
CA VAL A 64 29.68 -25.11 0.59
C VAL A 64 29.02 -25.66 -0.67
N GLU A 65 29.79 -26.41 -1.43
CA GLU A 65 29.35 -27.25 -2.54
C GLU A 65 29.35 -28.73 -2.14
N SER A 66 28.41 -29.49 -2.68
CA SER A 66 28.28 -30.92 -2.41
C SER A 66 28.65 -31.73 -3.66
N TYR A 67 29.62 -32.63 -3.52
CA TYR A 67 30.00 -33.54 -4.59
C TYR A 67 29.58 -34.98 -4.23
N PRO A 68 28.85 -35.68 -5.10
CA PRO A 68 28.42 -37.06 -4.84
C PRO A 68 29.60 -37.97 -4.47
N LYS A 69 29.45 -38.76 -3.40
CA LYS A 69 30.46 -39.66 -2.86
C LYS A 69 31.74 -39.01 -2.33
N SER A 70 31.94 -37.71 -2.51
CA SER A 70 33.13 -36.98 -2.13
C SER A 70 32.92 -36.14 -0.85
N GLY A 71 31.73 -35.56 -0.65
CA GLY A 71 31.39 -34.77 0.53
C GLY A 71 31.18 -33.30 0.23
N TYR A 72 31.40 -32.46 1.24
CA TYR A 72 31.19 -31.01 1.17
C TYR A 72 32.56 -30.29 1.11
N PHE A 73 32.61 -29.25 0.29
CA PHE A 73 33.80 -28.44 0.04
C PHE A 73 33.44 -26.95 0.14
N VAL A 74 34.37 -26.11 0.58
CA VAL A 74 34.19 -24.66 0.63
C VAL A 74 33.98 -24.13 -0.77
N SER A 75 32.89 -23.39 -0.97
CA SER A 75 32.50 -22.80 -2.28
C SER A 75 33.43 -21.64 -2.65
N ASP A 76 33.59 -21.41 -3.97
CA ASP A 76 34.29 -20.24 -4.55
C ASP A 76 33.42 -18.96 -4.53
N MET A 77 32.38 -18.92 -3.74
CA MET A 77 31.62 -17.66 -3.58
C MET A 77 32.48 -16.61 -2.90
N ASN A 78 32.44 -15.39 -3.40
CA ASN A 78 33.14 -14.23 -2.86
C ASN A 78 32.55 -13.87 -1.49
N LEU A 79 32.85 -14.65 -0.45
CA LEU A 79 32.31 -14.58 0.90
C LEU A 79 32.53 -13.20 1.57
N LYS A 80 33.45 -12.38 1.02
CA LYS A 80 33.71 -11.01 1.48
C LYS A 80 32.52 -10.08 1.29
N ASP A 81 31.68 -10.36 0.30
CA ASP A 81 30.47 -9.57 0.03
C ASP A 81 29.28 -9.98 0.92
N PHE A 82 29.37 -11.17 1.55
CA PHE A 82 28.40 -11.70 2.51
C PHE A 82 28.76 -11.43 3.98
N HIS A 83 29.82 -10.68 4.25
CA HIS A 83 29.95 -10.12 5.58
C HIS A 83 28.70 -9.30 5.85
N ALA A 84 27.85 -9.94 6.64
CA ALA A 84 26.60 -9.43 7.09
C ALA A 84 26.67 -7.92 7.13
N ASN A 85 25.83 -7.27 6.38
CA ASN A 85 25.41 -5.96 6.73
C ASN A 85 25.16 -5.98 8.23
N LYS A 86 26.19 -5.58 8.99
CA LYS A 86 26.01 -5.20 10.41
C LYS A 86 24.75 -4.39 10.32
N THR A 87 23.67 -4.96 10.83
CA THR A 87 22.32 -4.40 10.83
C THR A 87 22.42 -2.91 10.68
N SER A 88 22.16 -2.43 9.46
CA SER A 88 22.29 -1.02 9.18
C SER A 88 21.38 -0.38 10.20
N LYS A 89 21.97 0.41 11.10
CA LYS A 89 21.24 1.23 12.05
C LYS A 89 20.47 2.31 11.29
N TYR A 90 19.65 1.92 10.32
CA TYR A 90 18.64 2.76 9.71
C TYR A 90 17.36 2.74 10.53
N ILE A 91 17.54 2.83 11.85
CA ILE A 91 16.56 3.55 12.63
C ILE A 91 17.11 4.97 12.69
N GLN A 92 16.94 5.75 11.61
CA GLN A 92 16.81 7.17 11.80
C GLN A 92 15.64 7.34 12.76
N LYS A 93 15.97 7.56 14.03
CA LYS A 93 15.01 8.17 14.95
C LYS A 93 14.66 9.51 14.30
N THR A 94 13.60 9.51 13.52
CA THR A 94 12.93 10.75 13.14
C THR A 94 12.54 11.40 14.45
N THR A 95 13.34 12.35 14.90
CA THR A 95 13.00 13.21 16.01
C THR A 95 11.74 13.95 15.61
N VAL A 96 10.61 13.50 16.12
CA VAL A 96 9.32 14.17 15.91
C VAL A 96 9.50 15.55 16.52
N LYS A 97 9.66 16.58 15.68
CA LYS A 97 9.66 17.95 16.16
C LYS A 97 8.29 18.24 16.76
N ILE A 98 8.26 18.46 18.06
CA ILE A 98 7.05 18.90 18.76
C ILE A 98 6.98 20.43 18.61
N TYR A 99 5.99 20.89 17.86
CA TYR A 99 5.73 22.32 17.71
C TYR A 99 4.75 22.77 18.82
N LYS A 100 4.96 23.98 19.36
CA LYS A 100 4.02 24.60 20.29
C LYS A 100 2.63 24.78 19.65
N TYR A 101 2.61 25.12 18.37
CA TYR A 101 1.42 25.24 17.54
C TYR A 101 1.64 24.40 16.28
N ASP A 102 0.83 23.39 16.08
CA ASP A 102 0.90 22.50 14.94
C ASP A 102 -0.36 22.69 14.07
N PHE A 103 -0.16 23.32 12.93
CA PHE A 103 -1.23 23.61 11.96
C PHE A 103 -1.27 22.57 10.82
N PHE A 104 -0.66 21.41 10.99
CA PHE A 104 -0.72 20.36 9.97
C PHE A 104 -2.16 19.84 9.86
N PRO A 105 -2.86 20.06 8.71
CA PRO A 105 -4.32 19.85 8.62
C PRO A 105 -4.76 18.40 8.82
N ALA A 106 -3.88 17.43 8.56
CA ALA A 106 -4.19 16.01 8.75
C ALA A 106 -3.88 15.48 10.16
N ARG A 107 -3.50 16.36 11.10
CA ARG A 107 -3.22 15.97 12.48
C ARG A 107 -4.40 16.32 13.37
N LEU A 108 -5.09 15.29 13.84
CA LEU A 108 -6.17 15.45 14.81
C LEU A 108 -5.63 15.61 16.25
N PRO A 109 -6.33 16.31 17.13
CA PRO A 109 -6.03 16.30 18.56
C PRO A 109 -6.02 14.88 19.11
N LYS A 110 -5.10 14.61 20.05
CA LYS A 110 -4.86 13.26 20.58
C LYS A 110 -6.11 12.56 21.10
N ASP A 111 -7.05 13.33 21.67
CA ASP A 111 -8.25 12.81 22.33
C ASP A 111 -9.50 12.88 21.45
N SER A 112 -9.39 13.30 20.18
CA SER A 112 -10.54 13.43 19.27
C SER A 112 -11.08 12.09 18.76
N PHE A 113 -10.28 11.02 18.80
CA PHE A 113 -10.71 9.71 18.32
C PHE A 113 -11.52 8.97 19.40
N PRO A 114 -12.76 8.53 19.12
CA PRO A 114 -13.65 7.88 20.09
C PRO A 114 -13.24 6.42 20.34
N LEU A 115 -12.06 6.20 20.95
CA LEU A 115 -11.44 4.89 21.11
C LEU A 115 -12.32 3.87 21.86
N LYS A 116 -13.10 4.30 22.87
CA LYS A 116 -14.01 3.41 23.63
C LYS A 116 -15.11 2.83 22.72
N LEU A 117 -15.72 3.69 21.91
CA LEU A 117 -16.74 3.29 20.93
C LEU A 117 -16.14 2.37 19.88
N TRP A 118 -14.98 2.73 19.36
CA TRP A 118 -14.25 1.93 18.35
C TRP A 118 -13.95 0.51 18.87
N LYS A 119 -13.36 0.39 20.05
CA LYS A 119 -13.08 -0.92 20.67
C LYS A 119 -14.34 -1.78 20.82
N ARG A 120 -15.45 -1.18 21.26
CA ARG A 120 -16.73 -1.89 21.42
C ARG A 120 -17.26 -2.41 20.08
N ILE A 121 -17.22 -1.58 19.03
CA ILE A 121 -17.70 -1.99 17.68
C ILE A 121 -16.77 -3.06 17.11
N TYR A 122 -15.46 -2.88 17.23
CA TYR A 122 -14.46 -3.82 16.74
C TYR A 122 -14.62 -5.20 17.41
N SER A 123 -14.74 -5.24 18.72
CA SER A 123 -14.95 -6.50 19.46
C SER A 123 -16.25 -7.21 19.07
N LYS A 124 -17.32 -6.45 18.75
CA LYS A 124 -18.58 -7.03 18.26
C LYS A 124 -18.47 -7.58 16.84
N SER A 125 -17.59 -7.04 16.00
CA SER A 125 -17.41 -7.49 14.63
C SER A 125 -16.53 -8.73 14.51
N ILE A 126 -15.73 -9.03 15.55
CA ILE A 126 -14.96 -10.27 15.64
C ILE A 126 -15.87 -11.32 16.31
N ASN A 127 -16.34 -12.28 15.56
CA ASN A 127 -17.20 -13.34 16.04
C ASN A 127 -16.79 -14.69 15.44
N GLU A 128 -17.37 -15.77 15.95
CA GLU A 128 -17.06 -17.14 15.55
C GLU A 128 -17.40 -17.48 14.09
N ASN A 129 -18.22 -16.65 13.44
CA ASN A 129 -18.59 -16.84 12.03
C ASN A 129 -17.56 -16.26 11.05
N LEU A 130 -16.50 -15.59 11.56
CA LEU A 130 -15.42 -15.08 10.71
C LEU A 130 -14.47 -16.21 10.32
N ASP A 131 -14.40 -16.49 9.04
CA ASP A 131 -13.39 -17.41 8.50
C ASP A 131 -12.07 -16.67 8.27
N PHE A 132 -11.17 -16.77 9.25
CA PHE A 132 -9.84 -16.18 9.17
C PHE A 132 -8.89 -16.93 8.23
N GLY A 133 -9.27 -18.14 7.80
CA GLY A 133 -8.51 -19.00 6.90
C GLY A 133 -8.82 -18.78 5.42
N ALA A 134 -9.95 -18.15 5.12
CA ALA A 134 -10.35 -17.87 3.75
C ALA A 134 -9.62 -16.68 3.14
N TYR A 135 -9.34 -16.77 1.84
CA TYR A 135 -8.93 -15.59 1.08
C TYR A 135 -10.14 -14.67 0.86
N PRO A 136 -10.01 -13.36 1.08
CA PRO A 136 -11.11 -12.42 0.84
C PRO A 136 -11.44 -12.31 -0.65
N ASP A 137 -12.69 -11.94 -0.97
CA ASP A 137 -13.07 -11.55 -2.33
C ASP A 137 -12.14 -10.45 -2.85
N GLY A 138 -11.59 -10.62 -4.04
CA GLY A 138 -10.67 -9.66 -4.67
C GLY A 138 -11.29 -8.25 -4.86
N ASN A 139 -12.61 -8.14 -4.82
CA ASN A 139 -13.35 -6.87 -4.85
C ASN A 139 -13.68 -6.32 -3.45
N GLY A 140 -13.30 -7.02 -2.39
CA GLY A 140 -13.65 -6.72 -1.00
C GLY A 140 -14.99 -7.36 -0.59
N GLU A 141 -15.18 -7.48 0.73
CA GLU A 141 -16.33 -8.17 1.34
C GLU A 141 -17.67 -7.69 0.79
N TYR A 142 -18.47 -8.63 0.31
CA TYR A 142 -19.77 -8.34 -0.31
C TYR A 142 -20.71 -7.56 0.61
N VAL A 143 -20.83 -7.99 1.87
CA VAL A 143 -21.69 -7.34 2.87
C VAL A 143 -21.27 -5.89 3.10
N LEU A 144 -19.97 -5.61 3.17
CA LEU A 144 -19.46 -4.26 3.31
C LEU A 144 -19.78 -3.42 2.07
N ARG A 145 -19.58 -3.97 0.87
CA ARG A 145 -19.93 -3.28 -0.40
C ARG A 145 -21.43 -2.93 -0.46
N GLU A 146 -22.27 -3.83 0.02
CA GLU A 146 -23.72 -3.61 0.09
C GLU A 146 -24.06 -2.47 1.07
N GLN A 147 -23.46 -2.45 2.27
CA GLN A 147 -23.70 -1.39 3.25
C GLN A 147 -23.19 -0.03 2.75
N ILE A 148 -22.02 0.02 2.12
CA ILE A 148 -21.50 1.23 1.48
C ILE A 148 -22.46 1.71 0.38
N ALA A 149 -22.97 0.81 -0.45
CA ALA A 149 -23.94 1.18 -1.50
C ALA A 149 -25.23 1.76 -0.92
N LYS A 150 -25.77 1.17 0.15
CA LYS A 150 -26.95 1.69 0.87
C LYS A 150 -26.69 3.06 1.46
N TYR A 151 -25.54 3.23 2.11
CA TYR A 151 -25.14 4.50 2.72
C TYR A 151 -25.04 5.62 1.67
N LEU A 152 -24.29 5.41 0.60
CA LEU A 152 -24.09 6.40 -0.45
C LEU A 152 -25.37 6.73 -1.24
N ASN A 153 -26.23 5.72 -1.45
CA ASN A 153 -27.54 5.98 -2.07
C ASN A 153 -28.41 6.91 -1.19
N ASN A 154 -28.40 6.68 0.13
CA ASN A 154 -29.21 7.48 1.05
C ASN A 154 -28.61 8.86 1.31
N SER A 155 -27.30 8.98 1.42
CA SER A 155 -26.62 10.24 1.77
C SER A 155 -26.26 11.11 0.59
N ARG A 156 -25.97 10.53 -0.58
CA ARG A 156 -25.45 11.24 -1.76
C ARG A 156 -26.30 11.10 -3.02
N GLY A 157 -27.39 10.34 -2.97
CA GLY A 157 -28.25 10.05 -4.12
C GLY A 157 -27.60 9.19 -5.20
N GLU A 158 -26.53 8.48 -4.85
CA GLU A 158 -25.79 7.65 -5.79
C GLU A 158 -26.58 6.43 -6.25
N LYS A 159 -26.63 6.24 -7.57
CA LYS A 159 -27.37 5.14 -8.23
C LYS A 159 -26.50 3.90 -8.51
N GLY A 160 -25.30 3.81 -7.91
CA GLY A 160 -24.36 2.72 -8.18
C GLY A 160 -24.86 1.36 -7.70
N LYS A 161 -24.77 0.34 -8.56
CA LYS A 161 -25.02 -1.06 -8.16
C LYS A 161 -23.87 -1.57 -7.28
N LYS A 162 -24.19 -2.38 -6.27
CA LYS A 162 -23.22 -3.00 -5.34
C LYS A 162 -22.07 -3.74 -6.06
N ASP A 163 -22.33 -4.35 -7.20
CA ASP A 163 -21.34 -5.09 -7.97
C ASP A 163 -20.33 -4.21 -8.70
N LYS A 164 -20.62 -2.93 -8.90
CA LYS A 164 -19.69 -1.95 -9.49
C LYS A 164 -18.76 -1.31 -8.45
N ARG A 165 -19.01 -1.53 -7.15
CA ARG A 165 -18.22 -0.93 -6.07
C ARG A 165 -17.07 -1.84 -5.67
N ARG A 166 -15.87 -1.39 -5.94
CA ARG A 166 -14.63 -2.07 -5.52
C ARG A 166 -14.01 -1.28 -4.38
N ARG A 167 -13.71 -1.96 -3.27
CA ARG A 167 -12.93 -1.36 -2.20
C ARG A 167 -11.46 -1.72 -2.38
N LYS A 168 -10.60 -0.73 -2.58
CA LYS A 168 -9.16 -0.88 -2.53
C LYS A 168 -8.60 -0.24 -1.27
N ARG A 169 -7.41 -0.67 -0.91
CA ARG A 169 -6.69 -0.23 0.28
C ARG A 169 -6.17 1.19 0.08
N GLY A 170 -6.90 2.19 0.59
CA GLY A 170 -6.50 3.60 0.62
C GLY A 170 -6.55 4.34 -0.71
N GLY A 171 -6.99 5.60 -0.70
CA GLY A 171 -7.18 6.44 -1.90
C GLY A 171 -5.92 6.63 -2.78
N GLY A 172 -4.72 6.32 -2.27
CA GLY A 172 -3.50 6.37 -3.06
C GLY A 172 -3.38 5.25 -4.09
N GLU A 173 -3.83 4.02 -3.75
CA GLU A 173 -3.80 2.89 -4.70
C GLU A 173 -4.86 3.02 -5.78
N GLU A 174 -6.03 3.56 -5.43
CA GLU A 174 -7.10 3.80 -6.39
C GLU A 174 -6.71 4.81 -7.44
N ARG A 175 -6.11 5.93 -7.03
CA ARG A 175 -5.61 6.96 -7.96
C ARG A 175 -4.51 6.42 -8.87
N ARG A 176 -3.59 5.61 -8.35
CA ARG A 176 -2.55 4.94 -9.16
C ARG A 176 -3.16 3.96 -10.16
N GLY A 177 -4.12 3.15 -9.70
CA GLY A 177 -4.85 2.22 -10.57
C GLY A 177 -5.60 2.93 -11.70
N MET A 178 -6.30 4.01 -11.39
CA MET A 178 -6.98 4.84 -12.38
C MET A 178 -6.01 5.49 -13.35
N ALA A 179 -4.93 6.10 -12.85
CA ALA A 179 -3.90 6.70 -13.70
C ALA A 179 -3.32 5.68 -14.70
N LYS A 180 -3.05 4.44 -14.26
CA LYS A 180 -2.57 3.38 -15.14
C LYS A 180 -3.58 2.95 -16.21
N ILE A 181 -4.85 2.80 -15.84
CA ILE A 181 -5.92 2.34 -16.74
C ILE A 181 -6.24 3.43 -17.78
N LEU A 182 -6.42 4.66 -17.34
CA LEU A 182 -6.84 5.78 -18.16
C LEU A 182 -5.75 6.27 -19.10
N LYS A 183 -4.47 6.02 -18.79
CA LYS A 183 -3.33 6.37 -19.64
C LYS A 183 -3.43 5.80 -21.05
N LYS A 184 -4.05 4.64 -21.21
CA LYS A 184 -4.28 4.02 -22.52
C LYS A 184 -5.24 4.83 -23.40
N LYS A 185 -6.08 5.68 -22.81
CA LYS A 185 -7.12 6.44 -23.52
C LYS A 185 -6.74 7.89 -23.72
N ASN A 186 -6.03 8.51 -22.78
CA ASN A 186 -5.68 9.92 -22.82
C ASN A 186 -4.37 10.21 -22.07
N ASN A 187 -3.56 11.12 -22.59
CA ASN A 187 -2.31 11.57 -21.99
C ASN A 187 -2.44 12.89 -21.22
N TYR A 188 -3.64 13.48 -21.18
CA TYR A 188 -3.92 14.74 -20.52
C TYR A 188 -4.92 14.52 -19.40
N ILE A 189 -4.79 15.29 -18.33
CA ILE A 189 -5.77 15.38 -17.26
C ILE A 189 -5.91 16.84 -16.81
N ASP A 190 -7.13 17.28 -16.64
CA ASP A 190 -7.45 18.57 -16.05
C ASP A 190 -7.57 18.42 -14.55
N ILE A 191 -6.97 19.32 -13.80
CA ILE A 191 -6.96 19.34 -12.34
C ILE A 191 -7.26 20.73 -11.81
N GLU A 192 -7.89 20.80 -10.65
CA GLU A 192 -8.15 22.08 -9.96
C GLU A 192 -6.84 22.81 -9.59
N ASP A 193 -6.81 24.14 -9.75
CA ASP A 193 -5.72 25.00 -9.31
C ASP A 193 -6.26 26.25 -8.56
N PRO A 194 -6.02 26.36 -7.23
CA PRO A 194 -5.35 25.41 -6.37
C PRO A 194 -6.16 24.13 -6.18
N GLY A 195 -5.46 22.99 -6.03
CA GLY A 195 -6.09 21.70 -5.88
C GLY A 195 -5.23 20.72 -5.08
N TYR A 196 -5.66 19.48 -4.97
CA TYR A 196 -5.00 18.45 -4.16
C TYR A 196 -3.70 17.97 -4.82
N HIS A 197 -2.57 18.44 -4.29
CA HIS A 197 -1.23 18.24 -4.86
C HIS A 197 -0.82 16.76 -5.04
N ILE A 198 -1.31 15.83 -4.20
CA ILE A 198 -0.97 14.41 -4.33
C ILE A 198 -1.50 13.84 -5.65
N VAL A 199 -2.66 14.30 -6.11
CA VAL A 199 -3.21 13.89 -7.41
C VAL A 199 -2.30 14.33 -8.54
N SER A 200 -1.86 15.59 -8.51
CA SER A 200 -0.90 16.12 -9.49
C SER A 200 0.36 15.25 -9.56
N GLN A 201 0.92 14.88 -8.40
CA GLN A 201 2.11 14.01 -8.34
C GLN A 201 1.84 12.62 -8.90
N VAL A 202 0.70 12.00 -8.53
CA VAL A 202 0.36 10.66 -9.02
C VAL A 202 0.25 10.66 -10.54
N PHE A 203 -0.56 11.55 -11.12
CA PHE A 203 -0.74 11.58 -12.56
C PHE A 203 0.53 11.98 -13.32
N SER A 204 1.32 12.92 -12.78
CA SER A 204 2.62 13.29 -13.34
C SER A 204 3.58 12.10 -13.37
N ASN A 205 3.65 11.29 -12.30
CA ASN A 205 4.50 10.09 -12.22
C ASN A 205 4.10 9.01 -13.24
N TYR A 206 2.84 9.01 -13.68
CA TYR A 206 2.36 8.17 -14.78
C TYR A 206 2.51 8.85 -16.17
N GLY A 207 3.19 9.99 -16.25
CA GLY A 207 3.51 10.68 -17.49
C GLY A 207 2.33 11.40 -18.14
N TYR A 208 1.34 11.86 -17.33
CA TYR A 208 0.28 12.73 -17.84
C TYR A 208 0.75 14.16 -17.98
N ASN A 209 0.23 14.84 -19.00
CA ASN A 209 0.30 16.29 -19.11
C ASN A 209 -0.84 16.88 -18.28
N LEU A 210 -0.50 17.67 -17.28
CA LEU A 210 -1.45 18.26 -16.34
C LEU A 210 -1.88 19.65 -16.85
N ASN A 211 -3.19 19.84 -17.05
CA ASN A 211 -3.76 21.16 -17.28
C ASN A 211 -4.34 21.67 -15.96
N LYS A 212 -3.87 22.80 -15.51
CA LYS A 212 -4.34 23.46 -14.30
C LYS A 212 -5.51 24.35 -14.64
N ILE A 213 -6.67 24.05 -14.05
CA ILE A 213 -7.91 24.78 -14.27
C ILE A 213 -8.22 25.64 -13.05
N ALA A 214 -8.40 26.93 -13.26
CA ALA A 214 -8.63 27.86 -12.16
C ALA A 214 -9.95 27.56 -11.40
N VAL A 215 -9.88 27.72 -10.07
CA VAL A 215 -11.04 27.54 -9.17
C VAL A 215 -11.47 28.89 -8.60
N ASN A 216 -12.76 29.14 -8.63
CA ASN A 216 -13.40 30.29 -7.98
C ASN A 216 -14.36 29.82 -6.87
N VAL A 217 -15.16 30.73 -6.32
CA VAL A 217 -16.15 30.44 -5.26
C VAL A 217 -17.23 29.44 -5.69
N ASN A 218 -17.44 29.27 -6.99
CA ASN A 218 -18.43 28.35 -7.58
C ASN A 218 -17.78 27.03 -8.06
N GLY A 219 -16.54 26.76 -7.69
CA GLY A 219 -15.78 25.60 -8.11
C GLY A 219 -14.90 25.85 -9.34
N LEU A 220 -14.57 24.78 -10.05
CA LEU A 220 -13.74 24.81 -11.24
C LEU A 220 -14.39 25.58 -12.38
N LYS A 221 -13.60 26.36 -13.12
CA LYS A 221 -14.07 27.13 -14.30
C LYS A 221 -14.29 26.22 -15.51
N ILE A 222 -15.54 25.89 -15.79
CA ILE A 222 -15.92 24.95 -16.84
C ILE A 222 -15.55 25.46 -18.25
N ASP A 223 -15.58 26.75 -18.46
CA ASP A 223 -15.21 27.34 -19.76
C ASP A 223 -13.73 27.11 -20.12
N GLU A 224 -12.88 26.94 -19.13
CA GLU A 224 -11.49 26.60 -19.36
C GLU A 224 -11.32 25.13 -19.80
N LEU A 225 -12.17 24.20 -19.33
CA LEU A 225 -12.15 22.79 -19.75
C LEU A 225 -12.38 22.62 -21.25
N GLN A 226 -13.28 23.42 -21.83
CA GLN A 226 -13.59 23.34 -23.26
C GLN A 226 -12.40 23.67 -24.16
N ARG A 227 -11.40 24.38 -23.62
CA ARG A 227 -10.17 24.78 -24.34
C ARG A 227 -9.06 23.75 -24.23
N THR A 228 -9.20 22.74 -23.37
CA THR A 228 -8.18 21.71 -23.16
C THR A 228 -8.34 20.55 -24.16
N LYS A 229 -7.24 19.80 -24.33
CA LYS A 229 -7.25 18.53 -25.08
C LYS A 229 -7.61 17.34 -24.19
N SER A 230 -7.82 17.58 -22.91
CA SER A 230 -8.13 16.52 -21.94
C SER A 230 -9.55 15.98 -22.15
N ARG A 231 -9.69 14.72 -21.78
CA ARG A 231 -10.99 14.04 -21.66
C ARG A 231 -11.14 13.44 -20.26
N ILE A 232 -10.33 13.89 -19.33
CA ILE A 232 -10.34 13.46 -17.93
C ILE A 232 -10.20 14.71 -17.07
N VAL A 233 -11.09 14.90 -16.10
CA VAL A 233 -10.98 15.93 -15.09
C VAL A 233 -11.08 15.34 -13.71
N TYR A 234 -10.19 15.76 -12.79
CA TYR A 234 -10.25 15.41 -11.37
C TYR A 234 -10.72 16.63 -10.57
N ILE A 235 -11.73 16.43 -9.74
CA ILE A 235 -12.34 17.50 -8.95
C ILE A 235 -12.76 17.05 -7.55
N THR A 236 -12.90 18.04 -6.65
CA THR A 236 -13.40 17.90 -5.27
C THR A 236 -14.65 18.79 -5.08
N PRO A 237 -15.80 18.42 -5.67
CA PRO A 237 -16.92 19.36 -5.83
C PRO A 237 -17.74 19.62 -4.55
N SER A 238 -17.66 18.75 -3.54
CA SER A 238 -18.39 18.89 -2.29
C SER A 238 -17.71 19.86 -1.33
N HIS A 239 -16.39 19.72 -1.21
CA HIS A 239 -15.51 20.61 -0.45
C HIS A 239 -14.22 20.80 -1.24
N GLN A 240 -14.18 21.84 -2.06
CA GLN A 240 -13.02 22.10 -2.91
C GLN A 240 -11.76 22.30 -2.08
N TYR A 241 -10.75 21.48 -2.32
CA TYR A 241 -9.47 21.60 -1.63
C TYR A 241 -8.53 22.57 -2.36
N PRO A 242 -7.93 23.59 -1.70
CA PRO A 242 -8.03 23.87 -0.25
C PRO A 242 -9.07 24.95 0.14
N LYS A 243 -9.88 25.44 -0.79
CA LYS A 243 -10.75 26.61 -0.55
C LYS A 243 -11.99 26.33 0.28
N GLY A 244 -12.37 25.05 0.45
CA GLY A 244 -13.56 24.64 1.21
C GLY A 244 -14.91 25.01 0.58
N SER A 245 -14.91 25.55 -0.64
CA SER A 245 -16.16 25.90 -1.34
C SER A 245 -16.85 24.67 -1.90
N SER A 246 -18.19 24.70 -1.92
CA SER A 246 -19.01 23.66 -2.58
C SER A 246 -19.45 24.12 -3.95
N MET A 247 -19.29 23.27 -4.97
CA MET A 247 -19.76 23.55 -6.32
C MET A 247 -21.28 23.57 -6.38
N PRO A 248 -21.91 24.70 -6.80
CA PRO A 248 -23.36 24.80 -6.94
C PRO A 248 -23.92 23.79 -7.92
N ILE A 249 -25.20 23.40 -7.72
CA ILE A 249 -25.88 22.41 -8.56
C ILE A 249 -25.90 22.81 -10.06
N ALA A 250 -26.06 24.08 -10.36
CA ALA A 250 -26.03 24.58 -11.74
C ALA A 250 -24.68 24.29 -12.43
N ASN A 251 -23.57 24.45 -11.70
CA ASN A 251 -22.26 24.17 -12.25
C ASN A 251 -21.98 22.65 -12.33
N ARG A 252 -22.51 21.85 -11.39
CA ARG A 252 -22.47 20.40 -11.50
C ARG A 252 -23.16 19.90 -12.77
N LEU A 253 -24.34 20.43 -13.09
CA LEU A 253 -25.08 20.08 -14.30
C LEU A 253 -24.33 20.49 -15.57
N LYS A 254 -23.78 21.71 -15.62
CA LYS A 254 -22.93 22.16 -16.74
C LYS A 254 -21.71 21.28 -16.94
N LEU A 255 -21.07 20.84 -15.86
CA LEU A 255 -19.89 19.94 -15.92
C LEU A 255 -20.29 18.56 -16.46
N LEU A 256 -21.43 18.02 -16.04
CA LEU A 256 -21.95 16.75 -16.56
C LEU A 256 -22.31 16.86 -18.05
N GLU A 257 -22.88 17.99 -18.50
CA GLU A 257 -23.17 18.25 -19.90
C GLU A 257 -21.88 18.31 -20.72
N TRP A 258 -20.87 19.08 -20.27
CA TRP A 258 -19.54 19.07 -20.87
C TRP A 258 -18.94 17.65 -20.98
N ALA A 259 -19.02 16.86 -19.92
CA ALA A 259 -18.48 15.50 -19.93
C ALA A 259 -19.20 14.60 -20.94
N LYS A 260 -20.51 14.77 -21.10
CA LYS A 260 -21.32 14.05 -22.07
C LYS A 260 -20.95 14.45 -23.50
N GLU A 261 -20.90 15.76 -23.80
CA GLU A 261 -20.62 16.31 -25.14
C GLU A 261 -19.20 15.95 -25.60
N MET A 262 -18.22 16.03 -24.69
CA MET A 262 -16.81 15.80 -24.98
C MET A 262 -16.39 14.33 -24.86
N ASP A 263 -17.30 13.42 -24.53
CA ASP A 263 -17.01 12.04 -24.17
C ASP A 263 -15.91 11.94 -23.08
N ALA A 264 -15.94 12.88 -22.14
CA ALA A 264 -14.96 13.03 -21.08
C ALA A 264 -15.37 12.26 -19.81
N LEU A 265 -14.40 12.00 -18.93
CA LEU A 265 -14.57 11.32 -17.66
C LEU A 265 -14.31 12.30 -16.51
N ILE A 266 -15.18 12.32 -15.53
CA ILE A 266 -15.03 13.07 -14.29
C ILE A 266 -14.60 12.11 -13.19
N LEU A 267 -13.48 12.39 -12.54
CA LEU A 267 -13.03 11.71 -11.32
C LEU A 267 -13.45 12.57 -10.13
N GLU A 268 -14.53 12.18 -9.48
CA GLU A 268 -15.09 12.89 -8.33
C GLU A 268 -14.48 12.34 -7.03
N ASP A 269 -13.74 13.17 -6.30
CA ASP A 269 -13.23 12.85 -4.96
C ASP A 269 -14.05 13.61 -3.92
N ASP A 270 -14.81 12.89 -3.12
CA ASP A 270 -15.73 13.43 -2.11
C ASP A 270 -15.19 13.15 -0.71
N TYR A 271 -14.03 13.73 -0.39
CA TYR A 271 -13.50 13.68 0.96
C TYR A 271 -14.37 14.58 1.88
N ASP A 272 -14.48 14.21 3.15
CA ASP A 272 -15.23 14.94 4.19
C ASP A 272 -16.73 15.17 3.86
N GLY A 273 -17.27 14.43 2.91
CA GLY A 273 -18.66 14.56 2.51
C GLY A 273 -19.69 14.30 3.60
N GLU A 274 -19.29 13.61 4.67
CA GLU A 274 -20.08 13.39 5.88
C GLU A 274 -20.16 14.63 6.75
N LEU A 275 -19.24 15.58 6.62
CA LEU A 275 -19.15 16.77 7.45
C LEU A 275 -19.97 17.91 6.83
N THR A 276 -21.22 18.04 7.24
CA THR A 276 -22.12 19.12 6.81
C THR A 276 -22.37 20.06 7.98
N TYR A 277 -21.80 21.27 7.92
CA TYR A 277 -21.89 22.22 9.03
C TYR A 277 -23.11 23.15 8.96
N TYR A 278 -23.54 23.52 7.75
CA TYR A 278 -24.56 24.57 7.56
C TYR A 278 -25.69 24.19 6.60
N ASN A 279 -25.51 23.20 5.74
CA ASN A 279 -26.46 22.89 4.66
C ASN A 279 -26.81 21.41 4.61
N ARG A 280 -27.93 21.08 3.97
CA ARG A 280 -28.23 19.69 3.61
C ARG A 280 -27.19 19.16 2.61
N PRO A 281 -26.84 17.87 2.66
CA PRO A 281 -25.93 17.27 1.70
C PRO A 281 -26.39 17.52 0.26
N ILE A 282 -25.47 18.00 -0.59
CA ILE A 282 -25.71 18.13 -2.03
C ILE A 282 -25.45 16.75 -2.66
N PRO A 283 -26.33 16.29 -3.58
CA PRO A 283 -26.09 15.06 -4.31
C PRO A 283 -24.73 15.07 -5.02
N SER A 284 -24.01 13.93 -5.02
CA SER A 284 -22.77 13.80 -5.79
C SER A 284 -23.01 14.00 -7.29
N LEU A 285 -21.95 14.31 -8.04
CA LEU A 285 -22.03 14.31 -9.51
C LEU A 285 -22.45 12.94 -10.03
N GLN A 286 -21.90 11.88 -9.44
CA GLN A 286 -22.27 10.51 -9.78
C GLN A 286 -23.78 10.25 -9.57
N GLY A 287 -24.38 10.78 -8.49
CA GLY A 287 -25.81 10.66 -8.23
C GLY A 287 -26.68 11.40 -9.27
N LEU A 288 -26.17 12.48 -9.82
CA LEU A 288 -26.83 13.30 -10.86
C LEU A 288 -26.57 12.78 -12.27
N ASP A 289 -25.50 12.01 -12.47
CA ASP A 289 -25.05 11.54 -13.77
C ASP A 289 -26.03 10.53 -14.38
N LYS A 290 -26.40 10.76 -15.64
CA LYS A 290 -27.26 9.88 -16.46
C LYS A 290 -26.50 9.25 -17.63
N ALA A 291 -25.24 9.65 -17.84
CA ALA A 291 -24.44 9.30 -19.03
C ALA A 291 -23.26 8.40 -18.72
N ASP A 292 -23.12 7.89 -17.47
CA ASP A 292 -22.00 7.06 -16.99
C ASP A 292 -20.63 7.74 -17.20
N LYS A 293 -20.54 9.07 -16.97
CA LYS A 293 -19.33 9.87 -17.13
C LYS A 293 -18.60 10.16 -15.82
N VAL A 294 -19.15 9.75 -14.68
CA VAL A 294 -18.56 10.03 -13.37
C VAL A 294 -18.05 8.76 -12.71
N VAL A 295 -16.79 8.80 -12.30
CA VAL A 295 -16.16 7.82 -11.40
C VAL A 295 -16.04 8.50 -10.04
N TYR A 296 -16.69 7.90 -9.01
CA TYR A 296 -16.73 8.39 -7.64
C TYR A 296 -15.88 7.55 -6.71
#